data_6db05f73b9b37074b39b9b28038c0105
#
_entry.id   6db05f73b9b37074b39b9b28038c0105
#
_cell.length_a   1.000
_cell.length_b   1.000
_cell.length_c   1.000
_cell.angle_alpha   90.00
_cell.angle_beta   90.00
_cell.angle_gamma   90.00
#
_symmetry.space_group_name_H-M   'P 1'
#
loop_
_entity.id
_entity.type
_entity.pdbx_description
1 polymer ?
#
loop_
_entity_poly.entity_id
_entity_poly.type
_entity_poly.pdbx_seq_one_letter_code
_entity_poly.pdbx_strand_id
1 'polypeptide(L)'
;MASAAAGNSTLPSIESGTKGWEHVLRMVSIGFIAALVVAGLTGLLGVRTGSVVGSGNGYQIEVTYASITRPGLATPFEAAVRTLDGTDLPTQVTLRLDAPYLAMFDENGLDPEPSASYRAGGWTWWTFEIPEGSDELVVSFDARLEPAVQWGHGGSAAIVDGEAELAIANFRTLVIP
;
A
#
# COMPACT_ATOMS: atom_id res chain seq x y z
N MET A 1 65.41 61.05 -6.03
CA MET A 1 64.12 61.35 -5.36
C MET A 1 63.00 60.67 -6.14
N ALA A 2 62.52 59.56 -5.66
CA ALA A 2 61.28 58.98 -6.15
C ALA A 2 60.57 58.28 -4.94
N SER A 3 59.46 58.87 -4.54
CA SER A 3 58.62 58.42 -3.45
C SER A 3 57.78 57.23 -3.91
N ALA A 4 57.89 56.08 -3.25
CA ALA A 4 57.06 54.96 -3.49
C ALA A 4 55.78 55.15 -2.72
N ALA A 5 54.62 55.23 -3.46
CA ALA A 5 53.30 55.24 -2.88
C ALA A 5 52.93 53.81 -2.47
N ALA A 6 52.80 53.60 -1.17
CA ALA A 6 52.24 52.37 -0.61
C ALA A 6 50.76 52.30 -0.96
N GLY A 7 50.35 51.36 -1.81
CA GLY A 7 48.99 51.03 -2.11
C GLY A 7 48.34 50.35 -0.89
N ASN A 8 47.43 51.06 -0.25
CA ASN A 8 46.63 50.56 0.86
C ASN A 8 45.49 49.67 0.28
N SER A 9 45.70 48.38 0.25
CA SER A 9 44.63 47.43 -0.12
C SER A 9 43.68 47.24 1.07
N THR A 10 42.64 48.06 1.11
CA THR A 10 41.50 47.85 2.02
C THR A 10 40.59 46.78 1.44
N LEU A 11 40.99 45.53 1.59
CA LEU A 11 39.99 44.45 1.53
C LEU A 11 39.29 44.43 2.87
N PRO A 12 37.97 44.65 2.93
CA PRO A 12 37.24 44.46 4.16
C PRO A 12 37.36 43.00 4.55
N SER A 13 37.97 42.75 5.72
CA SER A 13 37.89 41.42 6.34
C SER A 13 36.41 41.15 6.61
N ILE A 14 35.83 40.27 5.81
CA ILE A 14 34.55 39.70 6.11
C ILE A 14 34.74 38.85 7.37
N GLU A 15 34.54 39.49 8.49
CA GLU A 15 34.57 38.82 9.80
C GLU A 15 33.53 37.72 9.80
N SER A 16 34.04 36.51 9.89
CA SER A 16 33.32 35.24 9.96
C SER A 16 32.57 35.06 11.29
N GLY A 17 31.55 35.87 11.50
CA GLY A 17 30.58 35.67 12.61
C GLY A 17 29.63 34.50 12.38
N THR A 18 29.63 33.90 11.19
CA THR A 18 28.66 32.85 10.77
C THR A 18 29.19 31.42 10.92
N LYS A 19 30.46 31.22 11.20
CA LYS A 19 31.07 29.87 11.22
C LYS A 19 30.41 28.87 12.18
N GLY A 20 29.87 29.31 13.29
CA GLY A 20 29.19 28.43 14.24
C GLY A 20 27.81 27.93 13.72
N TRP A 21 27.03 28.84 13.16
CA TRP A 21 25.73 28.54 12.62
C TRP A 21 25.79 27.67 11.37
N GLU A 22 26.68 27.95 10.46
CA GLU A 22 26.93 27.15 9.26
C GLU A 22 27.33 25.72 9.60
N HIS A 23 28.17 25.53 10.61
CA HIS A 23 28.55 24.21 11.09
C HIS A 23 27.40 23.44 11.67
N VAL A 24 26.56 24.08 12.50
CA VAL A 24 25.36 23.48 13.07
C VAL A 24 24.37 23.11 11.96
N LEU A 25 24.09 24.01 11.01
CA LEU A 25 23.18 23.77 9.89
C LEU A 25 23.66 22.59 9.04
N ARG A 26 24.96 22.52 8.76
CA ARG A 26 25.58 21.40 8.02
C ARG A 26 25.41 20.08 8.77
N MET A 27 25.66 20.04 10.08
CA MET A 27 25.51 18.84 10.89
C MET A 27 24.04 18.38 10.97
N VAL A 28 23.10 19.31 11.11
CA VAL A 28 21.67 19.03 11.11
C VAL A 28 21.23 18.45 9.74
N SER A 29 21.71 19.05 8.63
CA SER A 29 21.39 18.55 7.29
C SER A 29 21.96 17.15 7.05
N ILE A 30 23.19 16.88 7.45
CA ILE A 30 23.81 15.56 7.34
C ILE A 30 23.02 14.54 8.20
N GLY A 31 22.68 14.90 9.43
CA GLY A 31 21.87 14.05 10.33
C GLY A 31 20.49 13.75 9.76
N PHE A 32 19.85 14.74 9.15
CA PHE A 32 18.54 14.57 8.50
C PHE A 32 18.63 13.61 7.29
N ILE A 33 19.62 13.82 6.43
CA ILE A 33 19.84 12.93 5.27
C ILE A 33 20.14 11.50 5.74
N ALA A 34 21.00 11.33 6.74
CA ALA A 34 21.32 10.03 7.31
C ALA A 34 20.05 9.34 7.89
N ALA A 35 19.21 10.10 8.58
CA ALA A 35 17.93 9.58 9.11
C ALA A 35 16.98 9.13 7.98
N LEU A 36 16.90 9.90 6.87
CA LEU A 36 16.11 9.52 5.70
C LEU A 36 16.64 8.24 5.04
N VAL A 37 17.97 8.11 4.91
CA VAL A 37 18.59 6.91 4.36
C VAL A 37 18.31 5.69 5.23
N VAL A 38 18.44 5.81 6.55
CA VAL A 38 18.12 4.74 7.49
C VAL A 38 16.64 4.38 7.42
N ALA A 39 15.75 5.38 7.38
CA ALA A 39 14.32 5.16 7.22
C ALA A 39 13.97 4.42 5.92
N GLY A 40 14.67 4.73 4.81
CA GLY A 40 14.55 4.03 3.54
C GLY A 40 15.03 2.58 3.62
N LEU A 41 16.21 2.35 4.20
CA LEU A 41 16.80 1.02 4.35
C LEU A 41 15.99 0.08 5.28
N THR A 42 15.30 0.64 6.26
CA THR A 42 14.41 -0.13 7.17
C THR A 42 13.02 -0.37 6.59
N GLY A 43 12.76 0.04 5.33
CA GLY A 43 11.44 -0.10 4.69
C GLY A 43 10.36 0.81 5.27
N LEU A 44 10.71 1.75 6.15
CA LEU A 44 9.75 2.72 6.74
C LEU A 44 9.09 3.61 5.68
N LEU A 45 9.77 3.80 4.55
CA LEU A 45 9.27 4.62 3.44
C LEU A 45 8.57 3.80 2.33
N GLY A 46 8.50 2.47 2.47
CA GLY A 46 7.90 1.56 1.48
C GLY A 46 6.44 1.21 1.79
N VAL A 47 5.88 0.40 0.89
CA VAL A 47 4.57 -0.24 1.11
C VAL A 47 4.71 -1.24 2.26
N ARG A 48 3.76 -1.19 3.20
CA ARG A 48 3.63 -2.18 4.26
C ARG A 48 2.40 -3.02 4.02
N THR A 49 2.58 -4.32 4.04
CA THR A 49 1.48 -5.26 3.96
C THR A 49 0.93 -5.58 5.35
N GLY A 50 -0.33 -5.92 5.39
CA GLY A 50 -1.01 -6.51 6.53
C GLY A 50 -1.86 -7.66 6.06
N SER A 51 -2.20 -8.59 6.93
CA SER A 51 -3.20 -9.60 6.68
C SER A 51 -4.32 -9.52 7.71
N VAL A 52 -5.52 -9.90 7.32
CA VAL A 52 -6.69 -10.02 8.17
C VAL A 52 -7.44 -11.28 7.81
N VAL A 53 -7.94 -11.97 8.82
CA VAL A 53 -8.71 -13.20 8.65
C VAL A 53 -10.14 -12.96 9.08
N GLY A 54 -11.08 -13.34 8.23
CA GLY A 54 -12.49 -13.43 8.54
C GLY A 54 -12.96 -14.89 8.47
N SER A 55 -13.82 -15.32 9.36
CA SER A 55 -14.36 -16.67 9.34
C SER A 55 -15.83 -16.69 9.70
N GLY A 56 -16.56 -17.64 9.14
CA GLY A 56 -17.99 -17.84 9.40
C GLY A 56 -18.56 -18.94 8.50
N ASN A 57 -19.65 -19.55 8.94
CA ASN A 57 -20.41 -20.55 8.18
C ASN A 57 -19.57 -21.64 7.49
N GLY A 58 -18.52 -22.11 8.15
CA GLY A 58 -17.65 -23.17 7.62
C GLY A 58 -16.55 -22.67 6.68
N TYR A 59 -16.44 -21.36 6.42
CA TYR A 59 -15.44 -20.77 5.55
C TYR A 59 -14.50 -19.82 6.27
N GLN A 60 -13.32 -19.63 5.70
CA GLN A 60 -12.34 -18.65 6.08
C GLN A 60 -11.89 -17.86 4.85
N ILE A 61 -11.79 -16.55 5.01
CA ILE A 61 -11.14 -15.66 4.06
C ILE A 61 -9.97 -14.96 4.73
N GLU A 62 -8.79 -15.06 4.16
CA GLU A 62 -7.62 -14.30 4.57
C GLU A 62 -7.31 -13.27 3.48
N VAL A 63 -7.23 -12.00 3.87
CA VAL A 63 -6.94 -10.91 2.95
C VAL A 63 -5.60 -10.30 3.29
N THR A 64 -4.65 -10.39 2.37
CA THR A 64 -3.37 -9.67 2.39
C THR A 64 -3.50 -8.40 1.56
N TYR A 65 -3.20 -7.28 2.15
CA TYR A 65 -3.42 -5.96 1.56
C TYR A 65 -2.30 -5.00 1.95
N ALA A 66 -2.18 -3.88 1.25
CA ALA A 66 -1.30 -2.80 1.65
C ALA A 66 -1.91 -2.03 2.84
N SER A 67 -1.41 -2.25 4.06
CA SER A 67 -1.84 -1.50 5.25
C SER A 67 -1.37 -0.04 5.22
N ILE A 68 -0.19 0.21 4.65
CA ILE A 68 0.36 1.55 4.40
C ILE A 68 0.93 1.58 2.98
N THR A 69 0.56 2.59 2.21
CA THR A 69 1.06 2.78 0.85
C THR A 69 1.18 4.27 0.50
N ARG A 70 1.62 4.57 -0.72
CA ARG A 70 1.74 5.92 -1.28
C ARG A 70 1.15 5.97 -2.68
N PRO A 71 0.70 7.16 -3.11
CA PRO A 71 0.20 7.34 -4.46
C PRO A 71 1.19 6.87 -5.52
N GLY A 72 0.69 6.14 -6.52
CA GLY A 72 1.48 5.65 -7.64
C GLY A 72 2.35 4.42 -7.38
N LEU A 73 2.35 3.85 -6.17
CA LEU A 73 3.07 2.60 -5.89
C LEU A 73 2.21 1.37 -6.20
N ALA A 74 2.88 0.31 -6.64
CA ALA A 74 2.29 -1.02 -6.72
C ALA A 74 1.92 -1.51 -5.31
N THR A 75 0.73 -2.03 -5.17
CA THR A 75 0.15 -2.49 -3.91
C THR A 75 -0.35 -3.91 -4.07
N PRO A 76 0.19 -4.88 -3.34
CA PRO A 76 -0.30 -6.24 -3.39
C PRO A 76 -1.70 -6.32 -2.79
N PHE A 77 -2.55 -7.10 -3.42
CA PHE A 77 -3.81 -7.57 -2.85
C PHE A 77 -3.98 -9.04 -3.16
N GLU A 78 -4.29 -9.82 -2.14
CA GLU A 78 -4.55 -11.24 -2.25
C GLU A 78 -5.66 -11.63 -1.29
N ALA A 79 -6.61 -12.43 -1.76
CA ALA A 79 -7.66 -13.02 -0.95
C ALA A 79 -7.59 -14.54 -1.09
N ALA A 80 -7.25 -15.22 0.00
CA ALA A 80 -7.24 -16.68 0.08
C ALA A 80 -8.52 -17.17 0.77
N VAL A 81 -9.22 -18.09 0.13
CA VAL A 81 -10.47 -18.69 0.61
C VAL A 81 -10.25 -20.17 0.87
N ARG A 82 -10.68 -20.63 2.02
CA ARG A 82 -10.63 -22.06 2.43
C ARG A 82 -11.88 -22.44 3.20
N THR A 83 -12.13 -23.75 3.28
CA THR A 83 -13.08 -24.30 4.25
C THR A 83 -12.40 -24.46 5.62
N LEU A 84 -13.15 -24.29 6.71
CA LEU A 84 -12.59 -24.41 8.08
C LEU A 84 -12.28 -25.84 8.48
N ASP A 85 -12.93 -26.83 7.85
CA ASP A 85 -12.75 -28.25 8.12
C ASP A 85 -11.73 -28.92 7.17
N GLY A 86 -11.13 -28.15 6.25
CA GLY A 86 -10.16 -28.63 5.27
C GLY A 86 -10.76 -29.51 4.17
N THR A 87 -12.07 -29.43 3.95
CA THR A 87 -12.73 -30.07 2.82
C THR A 87 -12.56 -29.24 1.54
N ASP A 88 -12.80 -29.87 0.40
CA ASP A 88 -12.75 -29.20 -0.88
C ASP A 88 -13.75 -28.03 -0.96
N LEU A 89 -13.37 -27.00 -1.67
CA LEU A 89 -14.26 -25.88 -1.98
C LEU A 89 -15.39 -26.35 -2.93
N PRO A 90 -16.55 -25.68 -2.91
CA PRO A 90 -17.60 -25.93 -3.91
C PRO A 90 -17.09 -25.56 -5.31
N THR A 91 -17.74 -26.10 -6.33
CA THR A 91 -17.37 -25.87 -7.74
C THR A 91 -17.41 -24.41 -8.19
N GLN A 92 -18.09 -23.56 -7.41
CA GLN A 92 -18.12 -22.12 -7.61
C GLN A 92 -18.02 -21.42 -6.26
N VAL A 93 -17.19 -20.36 -6.23
CA VAL A 93 -17.05 -19.45 -5.09
C VAL A 93 -17.29 -18.03 -5.59
N THR A 94 -18.16 -17.31 -4.89
CA THR A 94 -18.37 -15.88 -5.16
C THR A 94 -17.76 -15.03 -4.06
N LEU A 95 -16.90 -14.12 -4.47
CA LEU A 95 -16.34 -13.07 -3.62
C LEU A 95 -17.03 -11.75 -3.92
N ARG A 96 -17.25 -10.95 -2.88
CA ARG A 96 -17.61 -9.55 -3.05
C ARG A 96 -16.58 -8.68 -2.35
N LEU A 97 -16.21 -7.60 -3.00
CA LEU A 97 -15.27 -6.61 -2.50
C LEU A 97 -15.87 -5.21 -2.57
N ASP A 98 -15.57 -4.40 -1.59
CA ASP A 98 -16.02 -3.00 -1.51
C ASP A 98 -15.60 -2.21 -2.77
N ALA A 99 -16.57 -1.73 -3.55
CA ALA A 99 -16.30 -1.02 -4.80
C ALA A 99 -15.58 0.33 -4.60
N PRO A 100 -15.88 1.15 -3.56
CA PRO A 100 -15.09 2.32 -3.20
C PRO A 100 -13.63 2.02 -2.87
N TYR A 101 -13.35 0.88 -2.23
CA TYR A 101 -11.97 0.45 -1.98
C TYR A 101 -11.24 0.13 -3.28
N LEU A 102 -11.87 -0.66 -4.17
CA LEU A 102 -11.30 -0.98 -5.48
C LEU A 102 -11.06 0.26 -6.33
N ALA A 103 -11.95 1.26 -6.24
CA ALA A 103 -11.81 2.50 -6.99
C ALA A 103 -10.57 3.35 -6.62
N MET A 104 -9.83 2.98 -5.58
CA MET A 104 -8.53 3.61 -5.28
C MET A 104 -7.41 3.12 -6.19
N PHE A 105 -7.60 2.02 -6.89
CA PHE A 105 -6.55 1.33 -7.62
C PHE A 105 -6.82 1.34 -9.12
N ASP A 106 -5.73 1.46 -9.86
CA ASP A 106 -5.67 1.06 -11.26
C ASP A 106 -5.35 -0.44 -11.29
N GLU A 107 -6.34 -1.23 -11.68
CA GLU A 107 -6.27 -2.69 -11.65
C GLU A 107 -5.76 -3.22 -13.00
N ASN A 108 -4.71 -4.02 -12.97
CA ASN A 108 -4.11 -4.62 -14.17
C ASN A 108 -4.58 -6.06 -14.44
N GLY A 109 -5.67 -6.49 -13.82
CA GLY A 109 -6.25 -7.80 -13.99
C GLY A 109 -6.30 -8.61 -12.70
N LEU A 110 -7.14 -9.64 -12.71
CA LEU A 110 -7.33 -10.60 -11.63
C LEU A 110 -6.72 -11.94 -12.03
N ASP A 111 -6.09 -12.61 -11.09
CA ASP A 111 -5.61 -13.97 -11.24
C ASP A 111 -6.12 -14.83 -10.07
N PRO A 112 -6.92 -15.87 -10.33
CA PRO A 112 -7.50 -16.27 -11.63
C PRO A 112 -8.54 -15.28 -12.15
N GLU A 113 -8.79 -15.31 -13.46
CA GLU A 113 -9.85 -14.53 -14.07
C GLU A 113 -11.23 -15.04 -13.63
N PRO A 114 -12.15 -14.18 -13.14
CA PRO A 114 -13.47 -14.62 -12.73
C PRO A 114 -14.32 -15.02 -13.93
N SER A 115 -15.12 -16.09 -13.76
CA SER A 115 -16.08 -16.53 -14.78
C SER A 115 -17.24 -15.55 -14.96
N ALA A 116 -17.55 -14.76 -13.92
CA ALA A 116 -18.52 -13.67 -13.97
C ALA A 116 -18.10 -12.54 -13.04
N SER A 117 -18.38 -11.29 -13.47
CA SER A 117 -18.14 -10.08 -12.68
C SER A 117 -19.27 -9.08 -12.89
N TYR A 118 -19.73 -8.46 -11.80
CA TYR A 118 -20.70 -7.37 -11.87
C TYR A 118 -20.55 -6.43 -10.67
N ARG A 119 -21.12 -5.23 -10.77
CA ARG A 119 -21.16 -4.25 -9.69
C ARG A 119 -22.61 -3.94 -9.30
N ALA A 120 -22.91 -4.03 -8.02
CA ALA A 120 -24.22 -3.71 -7.46
C ALA A 120 -24.12 -3.31 -5.99
N GLY A 121 -24.96 -2.36 -5.56
CA GLY A 121 -25.08 -1.98 -4.14
C GLY A 121 -23.81 -1.49 -3.46
N GLY A 122 -22.86 -0.92 -4.21
CA GLY A 122 -21.58 -0.48 -3.66
C GLY A 122 -20.53 -1.59 -3.56
N TRP A 123 -20.78 -2.74 -4.14
CA TRP A 123 -19.92 -3.90 -4.16
C TRP A 123 -19.56 -4.30 -5.56
N THR A 124 -18.38 -4.88 -5.74
CA THR A 124 -17.96 -5.63 -6.90
C THR A 124 -18.01 -7.10 -6.55
N TRP A 125 -18.63 -7.88 -7.42
CA TRP A 125 -18.88 -9.30 -7.26
C TRP A 125 -18.10 -10.06 -8.30
N TRP A 126 -17.37 -11.10 -7.87
CA TRP A 126 -16.59 -11.97 -8.73
C TRP A 126 -16.93 -13.43 -8.44
N THR A 127 -17.31 -14.16 -9.45
CA THR A 127 -17.55 -15.60 -9.34
C THR A 127 -16.41 -16.35 -10.01
N PHE A 128 -15.86 -17.30 -9.30
CA PHE A 128 -14.76 -18.16 -9.76
C PHE A 128 -15.21 -19.60 -9.88
N GLU A 129 -14.78 -20.29 -10.93
CA GLU A 129 -14.93 -21.73 -11.06
C GLU A 129 -13.76 -22.41 -10.38
N ILE A 130 -14.07 -23.35 -9.49
CA ILE A 130 -13.10 -24.07 -8.69
C ILE A 130 -12.87 -25.45 -9.28
N PRO A 131 -11.61 -25.84 -9.60
CA PRO A 131 -11.31 -27.18 -10.02
C PRO A 131 -11.69 -28.21 -8.94
N GLU A 132 -12.16 -29.37 -9.38
CA GLU A 132 -12.53 -30.47 -8.47
C GLU A 132 -11.31 -30.91 -7.63
N GLY A 133 -11.52 -31.08 -6.31
CA GLY A 133 -10.48 -31.43 -5.38
C GLY A 133 -9.60 -30.28 -4.90
N SER A 134 -10.00 -29.03 -5.15
CA SER A 134 -9.29 -27.85 -4.64
C SER A 134 -9.81 -27.46 -3.27
N ASP A 135 -8.92 -27.35 -2.31
CA ASP A 135 -9.19 -26.96 -0.92
C ASP A 135 -8.98 -25.43 -0.69
N GLU A 136 -8.44 -24.74 -1.70
CA GLU A 136 -8.13 -23.32 -1.63
C GLU A 136 -8.41 -22.59 -2.94
N LEU A 137 -8.90 -21.37 -2.83
CA LEU A 137 -8.94 -20.36 -3.92
C LEU A 137 -8.11 -19.17 -3.49
N VAL A 138 -7.05 -18.85 -4.24
CA VAL A 138 -6.27 -17.61 -4.05
C VAL A 138 -6.56 -16.68 -5.20
N VAL A 139 -7.09 -15.52 -4.89
CA VAL A 139 -7.37 -14.45 -5.87
C VAL A 139 -6.43 -13.30 -5.60
N SER A 140 -5.65 -12.93 -6.59
CA SER A 140 -4.75 -11.79 -6.52
C SER A 140 -5.00 -10.81 -7.64
N PHE A 141 -4.69 -9.54 -7.41
CA PHE A 141 -4.63 -8.56 -8.48
C PHE A 141 -3.40 -7.66 -8.31
N ASP A 142 -2.78 -7.38 -9.45
CA ASP A 142 -1.69 -6.42 -9.51
C ASP A 142 -2.31 -5.02 -9.60
N ALA A 143 -2.30 -4.32 -8.48
CA ALA A 143 -2.91 -3.02 -8.33
C ALA A 143 -1.87 -1.94 -8.14
N ARG A 144 -2.11 -0.80 -8.73
CA ARG A 144 -1.35 0.41 -8.46
C ARG A 144 -2.29 1.44 -7.84
N LEU A 145 -1.90 2.02 -6.70
CA LEU A 145 -2.67 3.11 -6.12
C LEU A 145 -2.67 4.31 -7.07
N GLU A 146 -3.86 4.80 -7.41
CA GLU A 146 -4.02 5.97 -8.27
C GLU A 146 -3.30 7.19 -7.69
N PRO A 147 -2.54 7.97 -8.50
CA PRO A 147 -1.82 9.14 -8.02
C PRO A 147 -2.72 10.23 -7.41
N ALA A 148 -3.99 10.27 -7.78
CA ALA A 148 -4.97 11.23 -7.26
C ALA A 148 -5.48 10.88 -5.86
N VAL A 149 -5.28 9.65 -5.37
CA VAL A 149 -5.74 9.20 -4.06
C VAL A 149 -4.81 9.74 -2.97
N GLN A 150 -5.33 10.63 -2.14
CA GLN A 150 -4.60 11.27 -1.04
C GLN A 150 -4.96 10.71 0.34
N TRP A 151 -6.05 9.94 0.44
CA TRP A 151 -6.59 9.42 1.69
C TRP A 151 -6.84 7.93 1.58
N GLY A 152 -6.51 7.21 2.63
CA GLY A 152 -6.79 5.79 2.70
C GLY A 152 -8.26 5.49 3.00
N HIS A 153 -8.70 4.33 2.57
CA HIS A 153 -10.06 3.82 2.78
C HIS A 153 -10.06 2.50 3.54
N GLY A 154 -11.18 2.25 4.24
CA GLY A 154 -11.54 0.91 4.68
C GLY A 154 -12.07 0.13 3.49
N GLY A 155 -11.91 -1.18 3.52
CA GLY A 155 -12.48 -2.13 2.58
C GLY A 155 -12.96 -3.36 3.31
N SER A 156 -13.84 -4.09 2.67
CA SER A 156 -14.34 -5.38 3.13
C SER A 156 -14.31 -6.36 1.97
N ALA A 157 -13.88 -7.57 2.23
CA ALA A 157 -13.98 -8.70 1.31
C ALA A 157 -14.79 -9.82 1.98
N ALA A 158 -15.71 -10.40 1.27
CA ALA A 158 -16.55 -11.45 1.80
C ALA A 158 -16.76 -12.58 0.81
N ILE A 159 -16.89 -13.80 1.35
CA ILE A 159 -17.39 -14.96 0.64
C ILE A 159 -18.93 -14.91 0.76
N VAL A 160 -19.60 -15.11 -0.34
CA VAL A 160 -21.07 -15.03 -0.37
C VAL A 160 -21.70 -16.20 -1.14
N ASP A 161 -22.90 -16.58 -0.73
CA ASP A 161 -23.78 -17.51 -1.45
C ASP A 161 -25.12 -16.79 -1.68
N GLY A 162 -25.36 -16.37 -2.92
CA GLY A 162 -26.45 -15.47 -3.22
C GLY A 162 -26.32 -14.16 -2.44
N GLU A 163 -27.32 -13.84 -1.60
CA GLU A 163 -27.27 -12.67 -0.71
C GLU A 163 -26.68 -12.97 0.68
N ALA A 164 -26.48 -14.24 1.00
CA ALA A 164 -25.97 -14.65 2.31
C ALA A 164 -24.45 -14.46 2.38
N GLU A 165 -24.00 -13.74 3.42
CA GLU A 165 -22.59 -13.59 3.75
C GLU A 165 -22.11 -14.79 4.56
N LEU A 166 -21.13 -15.52 4.03
CA LEU A 166 -20.57 -16.71 4.67
C LEU A 166 -19.40 -16.35 5.60
N ALA A 167 -18.47 -15.55 5.12
CA ALA A 167 -17.35 -15.03 5.92
C ALA A 167 -16.97 -13.64 5.41
N ILE A 168 -16.52 -12.76 6.31
CA ILE A 168 -16.11 -11.39 5.97
C ILE A 168 -14.80 -11.01 6.67
N ALA A 169 -13.92 -10.38 5.93
CA ALA A 169 -12.70 -9.74 6.43
C ALA A 169 -12.77 -8.22 6.18
N ASN A 170 -12.54 -7.44 7.23
CA ASN A 170 -12.52 -5.98 7.16
C ASN A 170 -11.09 -5.49 7.34
N PHE A 171 -10.67 -4.57 6.49
CA PHE A 171 -9.29 -4.06 6.47
C PHE A 171 -9.26 -2.56 6.16
N ARG A 172 -8.09 -1.95 6.30
CA ARG A 172 -7.94 -0.53 6.02
C ARG A 172 -6.55 -0.23 5.46
N THR A 173 -6.50 0.47 4.35
CA THR A 173 -5.29 1.03 3.77
C THR A 173 -5.12 2.48 4.19
N LEU A 174 -3.96 2.82 4.72
CA LEU A 174 -3.53 4.19 4.99
C LEU A 174 -2.66 4.68 3.83
N VAL A 175 -3.02 5.80 3.25
CA VAL A 175 -2.22 6.47 2.21
C VAL A 175 -1.41 7.59 2.86
N ILE A 176 -0.10 7.56 2.66
CA ILE A 176 0.84 8.60 3.13
C ILE A 176 1.32 9.37 1.90
N PRO A 177 1.18 10.69 1.86
CA PRO A 177 1.64 11.54 0.75
C PRO A 177 3.15 11.55 0.58
#